data_3af6054820959460263f5810be5c0ff3
#
_entry.id   3af6054820959460263f5810be5c0ff3
#
_cell.length_a   1.000
_cell.length_b   1.000
_cell.length_c   1.000
_cell.angle_alpha   90.00
_cell.angle_beta   90.00
_cell.angle_gamma   90.00
#
_symmetry.space_group_name_H-M   'P 1'
#
loop_
_entity.id
_entity.type
_entity.pdbx_description
1 polymer ?
#
loop_
_entity_poly.entity_id
_entity_poly.type
_entity_poly.pdbx_seq_one_letter_code
_entity_poly.pdbx_strand_id
1 'polypeptide(L)'
;MEQTKDVVTQIRTHYDSFSKSHRRLADFILENLHEVAFLSINELSQRTGISPATITRFARRLDFQGYPDLQRGLYEHQKQWAPFGQLKSLLRRETPAEDAGPDSLPW
;
A
#
# COMPACT_ATOMS: atom_id res chain seq x y z
N MET A 1 1.38 -8.07 -20.77
CA MET A 1 1.66 -7.75 -20.65
C MET A 1 1.82 -7.15 -20.01
N GLU A 2 1.93 -7.04 -19.81
CA GLU A 2 2.15 -6.52 -19.39
C GLU A 2 2.42 -5.98 -18.79
N GLN A 3 2.75 -5.86 -18.66
CA GLN A 3 3.24 -5.21 -18.19
C GLN A 3 3.07 -4.36 -17.17
N THR A 4 2.48 -4.43 -16.44
CA THR A 4 2.25 -3.55 -15.36
C THR A 4 3.25 -3.81 -14.29
N LYS A 5 3.87 -2.76 -13.77
CA LYS A 5 4.75 -2.87 -12.65
C LYS A 5 3.90 -3.09 -11.40
N ASP A 6 3.93 -4.27 -10.89
CA ASP A 6 3.26 -4.53 -9.63
C ASP A 6 4.24 -4.25 -8.49
N VAL A 7 3.84 -3.36 -7.58
CA VAL A 7 4.73 -2.93 -6.50
C VAL A 7 5.21 -4.09 -5.65
N VAL A 8 4.30 -4.98 -5.29
CA VAL A 8 4.65 -6.11 -4.45
C VAL A 8 5.66 -7.01 -5.14
N THR A 9 5.45 -7.26 -6.42
CA THR A 9 6.38 -8.06 -7.20
C THR A 9 7.74 -7.40 -7.28
N GLN A 10 7.77 -6.09 -7.52
CA GLN A 10 9.02 -5.36 -7.59
C GLN A 10 9.76 -5.42 -6.26
N ILE A 11 9.05 -5.25 -5.16
CA ILE A 11 9.67 -5.30 -3.85
C ILE A 11 10.28 -6.67 -3.61
N ARG A 12 9.55 -7.72 -3.90
CA ARG A 12 10.05 -9.07 -3.68
C ARG A 12 11.23 -9.40 -4.59
N THR A 13 11.16 -8.96 -5.83
CA THR A 13 12.22 -9.21 -6.79
C THR A 13 13.54 -8.60 -6.34
N HIS A 14 13.48 -7.42 -5.76
CA HIS A 14 14.69 -6.69 -5.38
C HIS A 14 15.05 -6.79 -3.92
N TYR A 15 14.26 -7.51 -3.14
CA TYR A 15 14.38 -7.51 -1.70
C TYR A 15 15.79 -7.83 -1.21
N ASP A 16 16.39 -8.86 -1.76
CA ASP A 16 17.70 -9.32 -1.30
C ASP A 16 18.81 -8.31 -1.58
N SER A 17 18.60 -7.42 -2.53
CA SER A 17 19.60 -6.41 -2.86
C SER A 17 19.39 -5.08 -2.13
N PHE A 18 18.35 -4.98 -1.33
CA PHE A 18 18.06 -3.75 -0.62
C PHE A 18 19.05 -3.49 0.50
N SER A 19 19.34 -2.21 0.73
CA SER A 19 20.03 -1.81 1.93
C SER A 19 19.15 -2.04 3.13
N LYS A 20 19.72 -1.89 4.31
CA LYS A 20 18.97 -2.10 5.54
C LYS A 20 17.77 -1.18 5.62
N SER A 21 17.96 0.10 5.28
CA SER A 21 16.85 1.06 5.30
C SER A 21 15.77 0.68 4.31
N HIS A 22 16.19 0.27 3.12
CA HIS A 22 15.23 -0.12 2.10
C HIS A 22 14.46 -1.37 2.50
N ARG A 23 15.12 -2.30 3.19
CA ARG A 23 14.42 -3.49 3.69
C ARG A 23 13.38 -3.14 4.73
N ARG A 24 13.73 -2.25 5.64
CA ARG A 24 12.77 -1.80 6.64
C ARG A 24 11.56 -1.15 5.99
N LEU A 25 11.83 -0.33 4.99
CA LEU A 25 10.75 0.32 4.28
C LEU A 25 9.90 -0.70 3.52
N ALA A 26 10.55 -1.64 2.87
CA ALA A 26 9.85 -2.70 2.15
C ALA A 26 8.96 -3.51 3.09
N ASP A 27 9.50 -3.88 4.24
CA ASP A 27 8.74 -4.65 5.22
C ASP A 27 7.52 -3.89 5.69
N PHE A 28 7.69 -2.60 5.98
CA PHE A 28 6.58 -1.79 6.44
C PHE A 28 5.50 -1.70 5.36
N ILE A 29 5.91 -1.48 4.12
CA ILE A 29 4.96 -1.37 3.03
C ILE A 29 4.21 -2.67 2.83
N LEU A 30 4.92 -3.80 2.84
CA LEU A 30 4.27 -5.09 2.64
C LEU A 30 3.29 -5.42 3.75
N GLU A 31 3.59 -4.98 4.97
CA GLU A 31 2.71 -5.25 6.10
C GLU A 31 1.55 -4.28 6.20
N ASN A 32 1.63 -3.16 5.50
CA ASN A 32 0.62 -2.12 5.61
C ASN A 32 0.21 -1.57 4.25
N LEU A 33 0.07 -2.46 3.27
CA LEU A 33 -0.21 -2.05 1.89
C LEU A 33 -1.38 -1.09 1.78
N HIS A 34 -2.46 -1.42 2.45
CA HIS A 34 -3.65 -0.61 2.37
C HIS A 34 -3.42 0.79 2.91
N GLU A 35 -2.75 0.86 4.03
CA GLU A 35 -2.52 2.12 4.71
C GLU A 35 -1.55 3.00 3.92
N VAL A 36 -0.47 2.41 3.45
CA VAL A 36 0.58 3.17 2.76
C VAL A 36 0.04 3.80 1.48
N ALA A 37 -0.93 3.16 0.85
CA ALA A 37 -1.52 3.72 -0.37
C ALA A 37 -2.14 5.09 -0.14
N PHE A 38 -2.40 5.44 1.11
CA PHE A 38 -3.02 6.73 1.44
C PHE A 38 -2.14 7.63 2.30
N LEU A 39 -0.89 7.24 2.56
CA LEU A 39 0.02 8.06 3.34
C LEU A 39 0.84 8.95 2.43
N SER A 40 0.99 10.22 2.82
CA SER A 40 1.92 11.09 2.12
C SER A 40 3.34 10.63 2.41
N ILE A 41 4.30 11.14 1.63
CA ILE A 41 5.70 10.80 1.86
C ILE A 41 6.14 11.22 3.25
N ASN A 42 5.65 12.37 3.73
CA ASN A 42 5.99 12.83 5.07
C ASN A 42 5.41 11.93 6.14
N GLU A 43 4.19 11.49 5.95
CA GLU A 43 3.57 10.59 6.90
C GLU A 43 4.28 9.26 6.94
N LEU A 44 4.65 8.74 5.78
CA LEU A 44 5.39 7.49 5.72
C LEU A 44 6.75 7.65 6.39
N SER A 45 7.40 8.78 6.15
CA SER A 45 8.68 9.08 6.77
C SER A 45 8.56 9.06 8.29
N GLN A 46 7.52 9.67 8.82
CA GLN A 46 7.31 9.72 10.26
C GLN A 46 7.07 8.34 10.85
N ARG A 47 6.33 7.52 10.14
CA ARG A 47 6.00 6.19 10.65
C ARG A 47 7.17 5.24 10.61
N THR A 48 8.04 5.39 9.63
CA THR A 48 9.16 4.46 9.46
C THR A 48 10.46 4.98 10.03
N GLY A 49 10.56 6.28 10.26
CA GLY A 49 11.81 6.88 10.64
C GLY A 49 12.79 6.98 9.49
N ILE A 50 12.32 6.83 8.27
CA ILE A 50 13.16 6.86 7.08
C ILE A 50 12.91 8.17 6.36
N SER A 51 13.98 8.85 5.95
CA SER A 51 13.86 10.18 5.36
C SER A 51 13.11 10.16 4.03
N PRO A 52 12.45 11.27 3.68
CA PRO A 52 11.78 11.34 2.39
C PRO A 52 12.72 11.11 1.20
N ALA A 53 13.98 11.56 1.31
CA ALA A 53 14.95 11.34 0.25
C ALA A 53 15.19 9.84 0.03
N THR A 54 15.29 9.09 1.12
CA THR A 54 15.49 7.65 1.03
C THR A 54 14.26 6.97 0.45
N ILE A 55 13.08 7.43 0.85
CA ILE A 55 11.83 6.88 0.30
C ILE A 55 11.77 7.11 -1.20
N THR A 56 12.16 8.30 -1.65
CA THR A 56 12.19 8.60 -3.07
C THR A 56 13.16 7.68 -3.81
N ARG A 57 14.33 7.47 -3.23
CA ARG A 57 15.31 6.58 -3.85
C ARG A 57 14.80 5.13 -3.90
N PHE A 58 14.10 4.74 -2.85
CA PHE A 58 13.50 3.40 -2.83
C PHE A 58 12.50 3.24 -3.98
N ALA A 59 11.64 4.24 -4.18
CA ALA A 59 10.67 4.19 -5.26
C ALA A 59 11.36 4.07 -6.61
N ARG A 60 12.44 4.83 -6.80
CA ARG A 60 13.16 4.78 -8.06
C ARG A 60 13.86 3.47 -8.28
N ARG A 61 14.32 2.86 -7.21
CA ARG A 61 14.94 1.55 -7.32
C ARG A 61 13.95 0.50 -7.82
N LEU A 62 12.68 0.72 -7.57
CA LEU A 62 11.64 -0.19 -8.03
C LEU A 62 11.07 0.22 -9.40
N ASP A 63 11.78 1.11 -10.09
CA ASP A 63 11.38 1.58 -11.42
C ASP A 63 10.17 2.49 -11.40
N PHE A 64 9.92 3.13 -10.27
CA PHE A 64 8.90 4.17 -10.22
C PHE A 64 9.60 5.52 -10.27
N GLN A 65 8.88 6.54 -10.67
CA GLN A 65 9.48 7.85 -10.84
C GLN A 65 9.72 8.57 -9.53
N GLY A 66 8.99 8.20 -8.52
CA GLY A 66 9.10 8.76 -7.20
C GLY A 66 8.02 8.16 -6.34
N TYR A 67 7.88 8.69 -5.13
CA TYR A 67 6.89 8.15 -4.21
C TYR A 67 5.45 8.23 -4.74
N PRO A 68 5.01 9.35 -5.36
CA PRO A 68 3.64 9.39 -5.85
C PRO A 68 3.34 8.30 -6.88
N ASP A 69 4.33 7.97 -7.70
CA ASP A 69 4.17 6.91 -8.68
C ASP A 69 4.11 5.55 -8.00
N LEU A 70 4.96 5.35 -6.99
CA LEU A 70 4.93 4.14 -6.18
C LEU A 70 3.58 4.00 -5.48
N GLN A 71 3.10 5.10 -4.92
CA GLN A 71 1.83 5.11 -4.22
C GLN A 71 0.68 4.73 -5.14
N ARG A 72 0.71 5.25 -6.34
CA ARG A 72 -0.30 4.88 -7.33
C ARG A 72 -0.23 3.40 -7.63
N GLY A 73 0.98 2.86 -7.70
CA GLY A 73 1.16 1.43 -7.91
C GLY A 73 0.57 0.61 -6.77
N LEU A 74 0.70 1.09 -5.54
CA LEU A 74 0.09 0.42 -4.41
C LEU A 74 -1.43 0.43 -4.51
N TYR A 75 -1.97 1.56 -4.89
CA TYR A 75 -3.40 1.69 -5.05
C TYR A 75 -3.90 0.75 -6.15
N GLU A 76 -3.19 0.71 -7.28
CA GLU A 76 -3.56 -0.16 -8.39
C GLU A 76 -3.47 -1.63 -8.00
N HIS A 77 -2.47 -1.97 -7.22
CA HIS A 77 -2.32 -3.35 -6.76
C HIS A 77 -3.54 -3.78 -5.96
N GLN A 78 -3.97 -2.95 -5.04
CA GLN A 78 -5.13 -3.28 -4.21
C GLN A 78 -6.41 -3.37 -5.03
N LYS A 79 -6.54 -2.46 -5.95
CA LYS A 79 -7.70 -2.45 -6.83
C LYS A 79 -7.77 -3.73 -7.65
N GLN A 80 -6.62 -4.16 -8.14
CA GLN A 80 -6.52 -5.35 -8.97
C GLN A 80 -6.85 -6.61 -8.19
N TRP A 81 -6.43 -6.66 -6.95
CA TRP A 81 -6.60 -7.85 -6.12
C TRP A 81 -7.88 -7.87 -5.32
N ALA A 82 -8.65 -6.81 -5.39
CA ALA A 82 -9.78 -6.63 -4.51
C ALA A 82 -11.14 -6.51 -5.17
N PRO A 83 -11.38 -7.11 -6.35
CA PRO A 83 -12.76 -7.02 -6.84
C PRO A 83 -13.74 -7.60 -5.84
N PHE A 84 -13.41 -8.74 -5.26
CA PHE A 84 -14.27 -9.33 -4.25
C PHE A 84 -14.05 -8.70 -2.89
N GLY A 85 -12.82 -8.36 -2.59
CA GLY A 85 -12.49 -7.72 -1.33
C GLY A 85 -13.20 -6.40 -1.18
N GLN A 86 -13.22 -5.63 -2.25
CA GLN A 86 -13.92 -4.37 -2.25
C GLN A 86 -15.39 -4.54 -2.01
N LEU A 87 -15.95 -5.48 -2.69
CA LEU A 87 -17.38 -5.75 -2.55
C LEU A 87 -17.71 -6.13 -1.14
N LYS A 88 -16.92 -6.99 -0.55
CA LYS A 88 -17.14 -7.39 0.83
C LYS A 88 -17.02 -6.22 1.78
N SER A 89 -16.06 -5.36 1.54
CA SER A 89 -15.89 -4.18 2.35
C SER A 89 -17.09 -3.27 2.29
N LEU A 90 -17.59 -3.07 1.10
CA LEU A 90 -18.76 -2.24 0.94
C LEU A 90 -19.95 -2.83 1.65
N LEU A 91 -20.14 -4.10 1.50
CA LEU A 91 -21.26 -4.76 2.15
C LEU A 91 -21.15 -4.66 3.66
N ARG A 92 -19.96 -4.84 4.19
CA ARG A 92 -19.78 -4.76 5.61
C ARG A 92 -20.02 -3.38 6.16
N ARG A 93 -19.64 -2.38 5.38
CA ARG A 93 -19.80 -1.02 5.84
C ARG A 93 -21.22 -0.57 5.85
N GLU A 94 -21.95 -1.11 5.00
CA GLU A 94 -23.34 -0.78 4.99
C GLU A 94 -24.05 -1.37 6.12
N THR A 95 -23.42 -2.22 6.75
CA THR A 95 -23.99 -2.73 7.94
C THR A 95 -23.62 -1.91 9.07
N PRO A 96 -23.36 -1.61 9.20
CA PRO A 96 -22.83 -1.15 9.97
C PRO A 96 -22.60 -1.15 10.79
N ALA A 97 -22.49 -1.48 10.69
CA ALA A 97 -22.06 -1.42 11.13
C ALA A 97 -21.81 -1.41 11.74
N GLU A 98 -21.97 -1.81 11.67
CA GLU A 98 -21.67 -1.90 11.85
C GLU A 98 -21.81 -1.59 12.36
N ASP A 99 -22.53 -1.70 12.38
CA ASP A 99 -22.69 -1.45 12.50
C ASP A 99 -23.33 -1.19 12.94
N ALA A 100 -24.00 -1.34 13.04
CA ALA A 100 -24.54 -1.19 13.11
C ALA A 100 -25.21 -1.30 13.59
N GLY A 101 -25.51 -1.47 13.89
CA GLY A 101 -25.94 -1.61 13.78
C GLY A 101 -26.59 -1.81 14.26
N PRO A 102 -26.80 -1.96 14.59
CA PRO A 102 -27.36 -2.19 14.64
C PRO A 102 -27.58 -2.06 14.88
N ASP A 103 -27.57 -2.07 14.71
CA ASP A 103 -27.64 -1.93 14.41
C ASP A 103 -27.83 -1.74 14.03
N SER A 104 -28.04 -1.75 13.82
CA SER A 104 -28.26 -1.69 13.10
C SER A 104 -28.80 -2.12 12.73
N LEU A 105 -29.23 -2.64 12.63
CA LEU A 105 -29.89 -3.10 12.02
C LEU A 105 -30.74 -3.34 12.10
N PRO A 106 -31.17 -3.25 11.96
CA PRO A 106 -32.08 -3.53 11.86
C PRO A 106 -32.69 -3.98 11.56
N TRP A 107 -33.05 -4.35 11.46
CA TRP A 107 -33.45 -4.60 11.09
C TRP A 107 -34.07 -4.91 11.11
#